data_4fa3e70abd8b65ca46fa3c5cf8c50b2c
#
_entry.id   4fa3e70abd8b65ca46fa3c5cf8c50b2c
#
_cell.length_a   1.000
_cell.length_b   1.000
_cell.length_c   1.000
_cell.angle_alpha   90.00
_cell.angle_beta   90.00
_cell.angle_gamma   90.00
#
_symmetry.space_group_name_H-M   'P 1'
#
loop_
_entity.id
_entity.type
_entity.pdbx_description
1 polymer ?
#
loop_
_entity_poly.entity_id
_entity_poly.type
_entity_poly.pdbx_seq_one_letter_code
_entity_poly.pdbx_strand_id
1 'polypeptide(L)'
;MSSRYYVYFIALLLSFPLSAQNEAYTKGVYVDKQKNSMPYRFLQPKKMEKGKKYPLVLFLHGAGERGNDNESQLRNGGTVFSNPANRDKYPCFVLFPQCPEGAYWSLEKRPEKGYKSGNPLPKD
;
A
#
# COMPACT_ATOMS: atom_id res chain seq x y z
N MET A 1 -43.20 20.41 41.53
CA MET A 1 -42.43 19.20 41.17
C MET A 1 -41.97 19.40 39.71
N SER A 2 -40.69 19.74 39.53
CA SER A 2 -40.11 20.00 38.22
C SER A 2 -39.39 18.74 37.72
N SER A 3 -39.95 18.12 36.69
CA SER A 3 -39.37 16.92 36.06
C SER A 3 -38.28 17.36 35.08
N ARG A 4 -37.02 17.06 35.41
CA ARG A 4 -35.87 17.34 34.56
C ARG A 4 -35.67 16.13 33.62
N TYR A 5 -36.01 16.28 32.35
CA TYR A 5 -35.73 15.30 31.30
C TYR A 5 -34.26 15.46 30.88
N TYR A 6 -33.42 14.46 31.22
CA TYR A 6 -32.07 14.36 30.71
C TYR A 6 -32.12 13.69 29.33
N VAL A 7 -31.86 14.49 28.29
CA VAL A 7 -31.70 14.01 26.92
C VAL A 7 -30.26 13.47 26.81
N TYR A 8 -30.07 12.15 26.81
CA TYR A 8 -28.79 11.53 26.50
C TYR A 8 -28.58 11.58 24.99
N PHE A 9 -27.65 12.43 24.55
CA PHE A 9 -27.17 12.45 23.18
C PHE A 9 -26.19 11.29 23.01
N ILE A 10 -26.66 10.16 22.51
CA ILE A 10 -25.77 9.04 22.12
C ILE A 10 -25.11 9.45 20.80
N ALA A 11 -23.88 9.96 20.88
CA ALA A 11 -23.03 10.14 19.72
C ALA A 11 -22.62 8.76 19.21
N LEU A 12 -23.33 8.28 18.19
CA LEU A 12 -22.96 7.07 17.45
C LEU A 12 -21.71 7.41 16.64
N LEU A 13 -20.54 7.10 17.21
CA LEU A 13 -19.26 7.13 16.48
C LEU A 13 -19.31 6.03 15.42
N LEU A 14 -19.67 6.39 14.21
CA LEU A 14 -19.48 5.57 13.01
C LEU A 14 -17.97 5.44 12.77
N SER A 15 -17.32 4.52 13.49
CA SER A 15 -15.99 4.05 13.16
C SER A 15 -16.11 3.25 11.85
N PHE A 16 -15.87 3.92 10.72
CA PHE A 16 -15.68 3.24 9.46
C PHE A 16 -14.46 2.33 9.61
N PRO A 17 -14.58 1.02 9.41
CA PRO A 17 -13.45 0.13 9.56
C PRO A 17 -12.40 0.48 8.49
N LEU A 18 -11.19 0.83 8.93
CA LEU A 18 -10.01 1.03 8.08
C LEU A 18 -9.72 -0.20 7.21
N SER A 19 -10.29 -1.35 7.59
CA SER A 19 -10.23 -2.63 6.88
C SER A 19 -10.84 -2.59 5.47
N ALA A 20 -11.91 -1.83 5.25
CA ALA A 20 -12.62 -1.82 3.95
C ALA A 20 -11.77 -1.28 2.77
N GLN A 21 -10.76 -0.44 3.05
CA GLN A 21 -9.90 0.10 2.00
C GLN A 21 -8.87 -0.92 1.50
N ASN A 22 -8.46 -1.87 2.32
CA ASN A 22 -7.52 -2.91 1.95
C ASN A 22 -8.20 -4.05 1.17
N GLU A 23 -9.52 -4.20 1.29
CA GLU A 23 -10.31 -5.20 0.55
C GLU A 23 -10.32 -4.97 -0.97
N ALA A 24 -10.05 -3.75 -1.42
CA ALA A 24 -9.92 -3.44 -2.84
C ALA A 24 -8.69 -4.11 -3.51
N TYR A 25 -7.73 -4.54 -2.71
CA TYR A 25 -6.50 -5.19 -3.17
C TYR A 25 -6.61 -6.71 -3.06
N THR A 26 -6.34 -7.41 -4.15
CA THR A 26 -6.16 -8.85 -4.10
C THR A 26 -4.81 -9.21 -3.48
N LYS A 27 -4.77 -10.28 -2.67
CA LYS A 27 -3.54 -10.85 -2.12
C LYS A 27 -2.97 -11.86 -3.11
N GLY A 28 -1.64 -11.83 -3.29
CA GLY A 28 -0.92 -12.83 -4.05
C GLY A 28 0.47 -13.08 -3.49
N VAL A 29 1.09 -14.14 -3.96
CA VAL A 29 2.50 -14.45 -3.65
C VAL A 29 3.16 -14.83 -4.97
N TYR A 30 4.23 -14.14 -5.31
CA TYR A 30 5.10 -14.53 -6.40
C TYR A 30 6.16 -15.50 -5.87
N VAL A 31 6.41 -16.60 -6.58
CA VAL A 31 7.46 -17.56 -6.24
C VAL A 31 8.40 -17.67 -7.44
N ASP A 32 9.68 -17.44 -7.23
CA ASP A 32 10.68 -17.53 -8.27
C ASP A 32 11.14 -19.00 -8.52
N LYS A 33 12.04 -19.19 -9.49
CA LYS A 33 12.60 -20.51 -9.82
C LYS A 33 13.42 -21.13 -8.70
N GLN A 34 13.97 -20.32 -7.81
CA GLN A 34 14.74 -20.70 -6.62
C GLN A 34 13.86 -20.95 -5.39
N LYS A 35 12.53 -20.87 -5.55
CA LYS A 35 11.53 -21.01 -4.49
C LYS A 35 11.54 -19.86 -3.46
N ASN A 36 12.15 -18.73 -3.76
CA ASN A 36 11.97 -17.52 -2.98
C ASN A 36 10.56 -16.97 -3.20
N SER A 37 9.91 -16.56 -2.14
CA SER A 37 8.55 -16.02 -2.20
C SER A 37 8.53 -14.53 -1.89
N MET A 38 7.69 -13.79 -2.62
CA MET A 38 7.44 -12.36 -2.39
C MET A 38 5.93 -12.12 -2.35
N PRO A 39 5.37 -11.82 -1.18
CA PRO A 39 3.99 -11.40 -1.07
C PRO A 39 3.74 -10.11 -1.84
N TYR A 40 2.54 -9.96 -2.39
CA TYR A 40 2.14 -8.70 -3.04
C TYR A 40 0.65 -8.43 -2.87
N ARG A 41 0.30 -7.15 -3.00
CA ARG A 41 -1.07 -6.67 -3.15
C ARG A 41 -1.24 -6.08 -4.53
N PHE A 42 -2.38 -6.36 -5.15
CA PHE A 42 -2.68 -5.94 -6.51
C PHE A 42 -4.05 -5.28 -6.59
N LEU A 43 -4.09 -4.08 -7.16
CA LEU A 43 -5.30 -3.33 -7.42
C LEU A 43 -5.54 -3.24 -8.92
N GLN A 44 -6.76 -3.52 -9.34
CA GLN A 44 -7.20 -3.38 -10.74
C GLN A 44 -8.06 -2.12 -10.91
N PRO A 45 -8.12 -1.54 -12.12
CA PRO A 45 -9.10 -0.51 -12.44
C PRO A 45 -10.52 -1.00 -12.09
N LYS A 46 -11.39 -0.10 -11.58
CA LYS A 46 -12.78 -0.44 -11.27
C LYS A 46 -13.57 -0.95 -12.49
N LYS A 47 -13.26 -0.38 -13.66
CA LYS A 47 -13.87 -0.74 -14.95
C LYS A 47 -12.77 -0.90 -15.96
N MET A 48 -12.82 -1.97 -16.71
CA MET A 48 -11.90 -2.23 -17.82
C MET A 48 -12.69 -2.28 -19.12
N GLU A 49 -12.24 -1.52 -20.10
CA GLU A 49 -12.81 -1.49 -21.44
C GLU A 49 -12.01 -2.44 -22.34
N LYS A 50 -12.72 -3.22 -23.16
CA LYS A 50 -12.08 -4.17 -24.08
C LYS A 50 -11.13 -3.42 -25.04
N GLY A 51 -9.88 -3.89 -25.11
CA GLY A 51 -8.85 -3.32 -25.99
C GLY A 51 -8.15 -2.05 -25.44
N LYS A 52 -8.62 -1.47 -24.33
CA LYS A 52 -7.97 -0.33 -23.70
C LYS A 52 -6.80 -0.80 -22.85
N LYS A 53 -5.67 -0.08 -22.97
CA LYS A 53 -4.50 -0.28 -22.13
C LYS A 53 -4.56 0.66 -20.92
N TYR A 54 -4.14 0.15 -19.77
CA TYR A 54 -4.06 0.92 -18.52
C TYR A 54 -2.63 0.91 -18.00
N PRO A 55 -2.14 2.01 -17.43
CA PRO A 55 -0.82 2.04 -16.82
C PRO A 55 -0.73 1.06 -15.65
N LEU A 56 0.47 0.54 -15.41
CA LEU A 56 0.82 -0.22 -14.21
C LEU A 56 1.71 0.66 -13.33
N VAL A 57 1.29 0.87 -12.09
CA VAL A 57 2.07 1.52 -11.06
C VAL A 57 2.71 0.43 -10.18
N LEU A 58 4.04 0.44 -10.08
CA LEU A 58 4.77 -0.36 -9.11
C LEU A 58 5.11 0.53 -7.91
N PHE A 59 4.57 0.21 -6.74
CA PHE A 59 4.82 0.97 -5.52
C PHE A 59 5.76 0.20 -4.60
N LEU A 60 6.95 0.76 -4.37
CA LEU A 60 7.95 0.19 -3.48
C LEU A 60 7.90 0.92 -2.13
N HIS A 61 7.55 0.19 -1.08
CA HIS A 61 7.39 0.73 0.27
C HIS A 61 8.73 1.00 0.96
N GLY A 62 8.70 1.68 2.10
CA GLY A 62 9.87 1.97 2.92
C GLY A 62 10.33 0.80 3.79
N ALA A 63 11.38 1.04 4.58
CA ALA A 63 12.00 0.01 5.42
C ALA A 63 11.08 -0.53 6.52
N GLY A 64 10.15 0.29 7.01
CA GLY A 64 9.24 -0.07 8.10
C GLY A 64 8.09 -1.01 7.70
N GLU A 65 7.89 -1.22 6.41
CA GLU A 65 6.83 -2.06 5.86
C GLU A 65 7.34 -3.42 5.37
N ARG A 66 8.63 -3.72 5.60
CA ARG A 66 9.22 -5.03 5.29
C ARG A 66 8.56 -6.13 6.09
N GLY A 67 8.60 -7.34 5.56
CA GLY A 67 8.04 -8.51 6.24
C GLY A 67 7.42 -9.51 5.26
N ASN A 68 6.47 -10.28 5.77
CA ASN A 68 5.76 -11.32 5.02
C ASN A 68 4.27 -11.41 5.38
N ASP A 69 3.75 -10.39 6.07
CA ASP A 69 2.35 -10.33 6.49
C ASP A 69 1.38 -10.05 5.33
N ASN A 70 1.92 -9.61 4.20
CA ASN A 70 1.16 -9.19 3.01
C ASN A 70 0.12 -8.09 3.33
N GLU A 71 0.43 -7.21 4.27
CA GLU A 71 -0.43 -6.10 4.70
C GLU A 71 0.33 -4.80 4.93
N SER A 72 1.48 -4.87 5.57
CA SER A 72 2.26 -3.68 5.96
C SER A 72 2.66 -2.81 4.78
N GLN A 73 2.88 -3.39 3.58
CA GLN A 73 3.21 -2.64 2.36
C GLN A 73 2.14 -1.65 1.92
N LEU A 74 0.90 -1.78 2.38
CA LEU A 74 -0.20 -0.85 2.08
C LEU A 74 -0.28 0.34 3.03
N ARG A 75 0.45 0.32 4.15
CA ARG A 75 0.36 1.32 5.22
C ARG A 75 0.55 2.74 4.72
N ASN A 76 1.57 2.95 3.88
CA ASN A 76 1.90 4.27 3.33
C ASN A 76 1.64 4.28 1.82
N GLY A 77 0.45 4.67 1.41
CA GLY A 77 0.08 4.79 0.00
C GLY A 77 -1.10 3.94 -0.44
N GLY A 78 -1.42 2.84 0.24
CA GLY A 78 -2.54 1.96 -0.12
C GLY A 78 -3.86 2.72 -0.25
N THR A 79 -4.17 3.60 0.69
CA THR A 79 -5.40 4.40 0.70
C THR A 79 -5.49 5.40 -0.45
N VAL A 80 -4.36 5.91 -0.94
CA VAL A 80 -4.34 6.85 -2.07
C VAL A 80 -4.88 6.19 -3.33
N PHE A 81 -4.41 4.97 -3.63
CA PHE A 81 -4.82 4.25 -4.83
C PHE A 81 -6.19 3.56 -4.67
N SER A 82 -6.57 3.13 -3.46
CA SER A 82 -7.89 2.51 -3.23
C SER A 82 -9.02 3.53 -3.10
N ASN A 83 -8.72 4.82 -2.92
CA ASN A 83 -9.73 5.87 -2.84
C ASN A 83 -10.64 5.86 -4.08
N PRO A 84 -11.98 5.79 -3.91
CA PRO A 84 -12.91 5.69 -5.02
C PRO A 84 -12.77 6.81 -6.06
N ALA A 85 -12.59 8.06 -5.63
CA ALA A 85 -12.45 9.20 -6.54
C ALA A 85 -11.15 9.13 -7.36
N ASN A 86 -10.04 8.69 -6.73
CA ASN A 86 -8.77 8.51 -7.43
C ASN A 86 -8.86 7.37 -8.45
N ARG A 87 -9.51 6.26 -8.10
CA ARG A 87 -9.71 5.11 -8.99
C ARG A 87 -10.59 5.44 -10.20
N ASP A 88 -11.54 6.37 -10.04
CA ASP A 88 -12.38 6.82 -11.15
C ASP A 88 -11.63 7.80 -12.06
N LYS A 89 -10.84 8.70 -11.47
CA LYS A 89 -10.10 9.73 -12.22
C LYS A 89 -8.84 9.19 -12.89
N TYR A 90 -8.15 8.24 -12.26
CA TYR A 90 -6.86 7.69 -12.69
C TYR A 90 -6.89 6.16 -12.75
N PRO A 91 -7.67 5.57 -13.66
CA PRO A 91 -7.76 4.10 -13.73
C PRO A 91 -6.41 3.49 -14.12
N CYS A 92 -5.84 2.70 -13.21
CA CYS A 92 -4.56 2.02 -13.39
C CYS A 92 -4.53 0.70 -12.63
N PHE A 93 -3.61 -0.18 -13.01
CA PHE A 93 -3.19 -1.29 -12.16
C PHE A 93 -2.17 -0.77 -11.15
N VAL A 94 -2.20 -1.29 -9.92
CA VAL A 94 -1.19 -0.97 -8.91
C VAL A 94 -0.68 -2.25 -8.28
N LEU A 95 0.62 -2.41 -8.23
CA LEU A 95 1.30 -3.55 -7.61
C LEU A 95 2.13 -3.07 -6.43
N PHE A 96 1.85 -3.62 -5.26
CA PHE A 96 2.58 -3.41 -4.01
C PHE A 96 3.27 -4.72 -3.61
N PRO A 97 4.48 -5.01 -4.06
CA PRO A 97 5.24 -6.13 -3.51
C PRO A 97 5.68 -5.81 -2.09
N GLN A 98 5.90 -6.84 -1.27
CA GLN A 98 6.46 -6.69 0.06
C GLN A 98 7.89 -7.22 0.10
N CYS A 99 8.84 -6.33 0.38
CA CYS A 99 10.23 -6.68 0.57
C CYS A 99 10.39 -7.51 1.85
N PRO A 100 11.08 -8.65 1.81
CA PRO A 100 11.31 -9.44 3.01
C PRO A 100 12.08 -8.67 4.09
N GLU A 101 11.92 -9.09 5.35
CA GLU A 101 12.72 -8.56 6.43
C GLU A 101 14.21 -8.80 6.18
N GLY A 102 15.04 -7.80 6.47
CA GLY A 102 16.49 -7.85 6.21
C GLY A 102 16.92 -7.67 4.75
N ALA A 103 15.97 -7.65 3.80
CA ALA A 103 16.26 -7.39 2.38
C ALA A 103 16.07 -5.90 2.01
N TYR A 104 16.46 -5.56 0.79
CA TYR A 104 16.37 -4.20 0.23
C TYR A 104 15.86 -4.26 -1.20
N TRP A 105 15.26 -3.18 -1.69
CA TRP A 105 14.84 -3.04 -3.09
C TRP A 105 16.03 -2.91 -4.06
N SER A 106 17.22 -2.59 -3.54
CA SER A 106 18.46 -2.47 -4.28
C SER A 106 19.36 -3.67 -3.99
N LEU A 107 20.11 -4.11 -4.99
CA LEU A 107 21.17 -5.11 -4.82
C LEU A 107 22.42 -4.57 -4.14
N GLU A 108 22.56 -3.24 -4.12
CA GLU A 108 23.68 -2.59 -3.43
C GLU A 108 23.46 -2.58 -1.93
N LYS A 109 24.48 -2.99 -1.18
CA LYS A 109 24.49 -2.86 0.27
C LYS A 109 24.50 -1.38 0.63
N ARG A 110 23.57 -0.97 1.49
CA ARG A 110 23.58 0.38 2.03
C ARG A 110 24.93 0.65 2.71
N PRO A 111 25.61 1.78 2.42
CA PRO A 111 26.85 2.13 3.10
C PRO A 111 26.62 2.19 4.61
N GLU A 112 27.50 1.60 5.40
CA GLU A 112 27.38 1.55 6.88
C GLU A 112 27.23 2.95 7.53
N LYS A 113 27.78 3.98 6.90
CA LYS A 113 27.75 5.37 7.40
C LYS A 113 26.66 6.26 6.77
N GLY A 114 25.75 5.69 5.98
CA GLY A 114 24.71 6.45 5.25
C GLY A 114 25.32 7.44 4.24
N TYR A 115 24.46 8.02 3.39
CA TYR A 115 24.86 9.12 2.52
C TYR A 115 24.94 10.41 3.35
N LYS A 116 26.12 11.06 3.38
CA LYS A 116 26.22 12.42 3.88
C LYS A 116 25.59 13.35 2.86
N SER A 117 24.79 14.31 3.35
CA SER A 117 24.31 15.41 2.50
C SER A 117 25.49 16.08 1.82
N GLY A 118 25.49 16.15 0.49
CA GLY A 118 26.59 16.71 -0.30
C GLY A 118 27.52 15.70 -0.99
N ASN A 119 27.34 14.41 -0.79
CA ASN A 119 28.05 13.45 -1.63
C ASN A 119 27.43 13.45 -3.04
N PRO A 120 28.23 13.57 -4.12
CA PRO A 120 27.71 13.43 -5.47
C PRO A 120 27.13 12.02 -5.64
N LEU A 121 26.04 11.94 -6.39
CA LEU A 121 25.50 10.64 -6.83
C LEU A 121 26.59 9.88 -7.60
N PRO A 122 26.64 8.53 -7.51
CA PRO A 122 27.50 7.74 -8.38
C PRO A 122 27.27 8.19 -9.81
N LYS A 123 28.36 8.45 -10.53
CA LYS A 123 28.30 8.65 -11.97
C LYS A 123 28.18 7.28 -12.60
N ASP A 124 27.18 7.13 -13.47
CA ASP A 124 27.00 5.94 -14.29
C ASP A 124 28.25 5.64 -15.12
#